data_274af000c1a2326262b69887e6d9926b
#
_entry.id   274af000c1a2326262b69887e6d9926b
#
_cell.length_a   1.000
_cell.length_b   1.000
_cell.length_c   1.000
_cell.angle_alpha   90.00
_cell.angle_beta   90.00
_cell.angle_gamma   90.00
#
_symmetry.space_group_name_H-M   'P 1'
#
loop_
_entity.id
_entity.type
_entity.pdbx_description
1 polymer ?
#
loop_
_entity_poly.entity_id
_entity_poly.type
_entity_poly.pdbx_seq_one_letter_code
_entity_poly.pdbx_strand_id
1 'polypeptide(L)'
;MPLLVSNTWNSTKQNPVQLTSEKQGWRDSSATLVEKYGKCREVAGRGKFGIVFVSCKKKDDGAGEELYAVKKFQRQPKETERMRIRRSTAEFCVSSTLLHPNVIGTFDLLKDAKGNYCEVMEFSSGGELHSLLRLVGKLKWQETDCFFKQMMRGVEYIHEMGVAHLDLKPKHLLLAGDGVLKVSGFGHSECVRLAWERNIHMVSGIRGEGPYIAPEEYTNERFNSHAVDIWACGIIYMAMITGCPLWRTAKKSKDVSYARNLKERRQQEGFAPIESLHRVGSPAHQSRLHFRT
;
A
#
# COMPACT_ATOMS: atom_id res chain seq x y z
N MET A 1 28.58 15.08 -18.99
CA MET A 1 27.99 14.21 -20.04
C MET A 1 26.56 13.98 -19.64
N PRO A 2 25.54 14.49 -20.33
CA PRO A 2 24.14 14.20 -20.05
C PRO A 2 23.73 13.00 -20.88
N LEU A 3 23.17 11.98 -20.20
CA LEU A 3 22.51 10.84 -20.85
C LEU A 3 21.14 11.28 -21.36
N LEU A 4 21.03 11.38 -22.65
CA LEU A 4 19.80 11.51 -23.42
C LEU A 4 18.94 10.28 -23.18
N VAL A 5 17.79 10.46 -22.52
CA VAL A 5 16.70 9.47 -22.51
C VAL A 5 15.84 9.75 -23.73
N SER A 6 16.09 8.99 -24.79
CA SER A 6 15.25 8.99 -25.99
C SER A 6 13.87 8.37 -25.67
N ASN A 7 12.82 9.16 -25.90
CA ASN A 7 11.43 8.70 -25.96
C ASN A 7 11.25 7.77 -27.17
N THR A 8 11.21 6.46 -26.91
CA THR A 8 10.58 5.50 -27.83
C THR A 8 9.75 4.52 -27.01
N TRP A 9 8.48 4.87 -26.89
CA TRP A 9 7.46 3.92 -26.46
C TRP A 9 7.18 2.95 -27.62
N ASN A 10 7.94 1.87 -27.71
CA ASN A 10 7.54 0.73 -28.48
C ASN A 10 6.61 -0.13 -27.63
N SER A 11 5.35 -0.19 -28.04
CA SER A 11 4.35 -1.10 -27.54
C SER A 11 4.73 -2.54 -27.92
N THR A 12 5.55 -3.16 -27.10
CA THR A 12 5.65 -4.63 -27.10
C THR A 12 4.41 -5.16 -26.39
N LYS A 13 3.48 -5.69 -27.18
CA LYS A 13 2.37 -6.53 -26.73
C LYS A 13 2.95 -7.68 -25.92
N GLN A 14 3.00 -7.55 -24.61
CA GLN A 14 3.13 -8.70 -23.75
C GLN A 14 1.81 -9.47 -23.85
N ASN A 15 1.89 -10.70 -24.34
CA ASN A 15 0.77 -11.62 -24.39
C ASN A 15 0.16 -11.69 -22.98
N PRO A 16 -1.18 -11.52 -22.85
CA PRO A 16 -1.84 -11.79 -21.59
C PRO A 16 -1.60 -13.27 -21.26
N VAL A 17 -1.04 -13.52 -20.09
CA VAL A 17 -1.03 -14.87 -19.51
C VAL A 17 -2.48 -15.34 -19.55
N GLN A 18 -2.75 -16.37 -20.35
CA GLN A 18 -4.05 -17.02 -20.39
C GLN A 18 -4.32 -17.60 -19.01
N LEU A 19 -5.06 -16.87 -18.20
CA LEU A 19 -5.73 -17.42 -17.02
C LEU A 19 -6.81 -18.37 -17.53
N THR A 20 -6.49 -19.66 -17.56
CA THR A 20 -7.51 -20.70 -17.65
C THR A 20 -8.41 -20.54 -16.44
N SER A 21 -9.67 -20.19 -16.71
CA SER A 21 -10.75 -20.10 -15.72
C SER A 21 -11.14 -21.50 -15.25
N GLU A 22 -10.26 -22.17 -14.54
CA GLU A 22 -10.66 -23.31 -13.72
C GLU A 22 -11.04 -22.75 -12.35
N LYS A 23 -12.33 -22.82 -12.06
CA LYS A 23 -12.90 -22.69 -10.70
C LYS A 23 -12.20 -23.72 -9.80
N GLN A 24 -11.04 -23.35 -9.25
CA GLN A 24 -10.46 -24.12 -8.16
C GLN A 24 -11.27 -23.82 -6.90
N GLY A 25 -12.27 -24.67 -6.68
CA GLY A 25 -12.86 -24.80 -5.36
C GLY A 25 -11.75 -25.06 -4.34
N TRP A 26 -12.00 -24.63 -3.10
CA TRP A 26 -11.17 -24.90 -1.93
C TRP A 26 -10.80 -26.38 -1.88
N ARG A 27 -9.72 -26.77 -2.54
CA ARG A 27 -9.15 -28.10 -2.37
C ARG A 27 -8.21 -27.99 -1.18
N ASP A 28 -8.44 -28.79 -0.16
CA ASP A 28 -7.43 -29.18 0.81
C ASP A 28 -6.24 -29.74 0.02
N SER A 29 -5.36 -28.84 -0.42
CA SER A 29 -4.09 -29.28 -1.00
C SER A 29 -3.26 -29.78 0.18
N SER A 30 -3.04 -31.08 0.24
CA SER A 30 -2.21 -31.75 1.24
C SER A 30 -0.74 -31.29 1.22
N ALA A 31 -0.38 -30.43 0.27
CA ALA A 31 0.95 -29.85 0.18
C ALA A 31 1.21 -28.84 1.31
N THR A 32 2.28 -29.03 2.03
CA THR A 32 2.71 -28.11 3.10
C THR A 32 3.20 -26.78 2.55
N LEU A 33 3.18 -25.73 3.38
CA LEU A 33 3.77 -24.43 3.06
C LEU A 33 5.19 -24.55 2.49
N VAL A 34 6.00 -25.45 3.09
CA VAL A 34 7.40 -25.64 2.71
C VAL A 34 7.55 -26.34 1.35
N GLU A 35 6.70 -27.30 1.03
CA GLU A 35 6.72 -27.98 -0.26
C GLU A 35 6.33 -27.04 -1.42
N LYS A 36 5.35 -26.18 -1.18
CA LYS A 36 4.82 -25.31 -2.22
C LYS A 36 5.66 -24.03 -2.42
N TYR A 37 6.14 -23.43 -1.33
CA TYR A 37 6.80 -22.11 -1.32
C TYR A 37 8.21 -22.10 -0.72
N GLY A 38 8.75 -23.25 -0.35
CA GLY A 38 10.07 -23.35 0.21
C GLY A 38 10.15 -22.99 1.71
N LYS A 39 11.36 -22.88 2.22
CA LYS A 39 11.61 -22.58 3.64
C LYS A 39 11.68 -21.08 3.89
N CYS A 40 11.01 -20.61 4.94
CA CYS A 40 11.21 -19.26 5.47
C CYS A 40 12.64 -19.12 6.01
N ARG A 41 13.40 -18.13 5.52
CA ARG A 41 14.81 -17.92 5.88
C ARG A 41 14.99 -16.76 6.84
N GLU A 42 14.48 -15.58 6.49
CA GLU A 42 14.69 -14.34 7.23
C GLU A 42 13.39 -13.57 7.46
N VAL A 43 13.42 -12.63 8.40
CA VAL A 43 12.29 -11.76 8.69
C VAL A 43 12.40 -10.52 7.81
N ALA A 44 11.43 -10.35 6.90
CA ALA A 44 11.30 -9.16 6.07
C ALA A 44 10.65 -7.99 6.82
N GLY A 45 9.71 -8.29 7.75
CA GLY A 45 9.00 -7.25 8.49
C GLY A 45 8.25 -7.77 9.72
N ARG A 46 7.94 -6.84 10.63
CA ARG A 46 7.12 -7.09 11.82
C ARG A 46 6.04 -6.03 11.90
N GLY A 47 4.80 -6.46 11.96
CA GLY A 47 3.64 -5.60 12.06
C GLY A 47 2.70 -6.00 13.20
N LYS A 48 1.67 -5.18 13.43
CA LYS A 48 0.65 -5.41 14.46
C LYS A 48 -0.02 -6.79 14.33
N PHE A 49 -0.27 -7.25 13.11
CA PHE A 49 -1.05 -8.46 12.84
C PHE A 49 -0.22 -9.70 12.55
N GLY A 50 1.10 -9.58 12.42
CA GLY A 50 1.94 -10.72 12.12
C GLY A 50 3.39 -10.37 11.83
N ILE A 51 4.14 -11.41 11.51
CA ILE A 51 5.55 -11.33 11.08
C ILE A 51 5.60 -11.80 9.64
N VAL A 52 6.26 -11.03 8.78
CA VAL A 52 6.52 -11.39 7.38
C VAL A 52 7.92 -11.98 7.26
N PHE A 53 8.01 -13.14 6.65
CA PHE A 53 9.24 -13.85 6.35
C PHE A 53 9.50 -13.86 4.85
N VAL A 54 10.76 -13.87 4.45
CA VAL A 54 11.15 -14.23 3.08
C VAL A 54 11.21 -15.74 2.99
N SER A 55 10.47 -16.34 2.09
CA SER A 55 10.55 -17.75 1.74
C SER A 55 11.22 -17.92 0.39
N CYS A 56 11.95 -19.00 0.24
CA CYS A 56 12.75 -19.26 -0.93
C CYS A 56 12.54 -20.70 -1.42
N LYS A 57 12.07 -20.83 -2.64
CA LYS A 57 11.86 -22.10 -3.35
C LYS A 57 12.86 -22.19 -4.52
N LYS A 58 13.52 -23.31 -4.66
CA LYS A 58 14.30 -23.60 -5.86
C LYS A 58 13.35 -23.78 -7.05
N LYS A 59 13.68 -23.19 -8.17
CA LYS A 59 12.92 -23.40 -9.41
C LYS A 59 13.08 -24.85 -9.88
N ASP A 60 12.03 -25.38 -10.48
CA ASP A 60 12.00 -26.78 -10.94
C ASP A 60 13.02 -27.04 -12.05
N ASP A 61 13.42 -26.02 -12.82
CA ASP A 61 14.44 -26.05 -13.87
C ASP A 61 15.88 -25.94 -13.32
N GLY A 62 16.06 -25.76 -11.99
CA GLY A 62 17.34 -25.57 -11.35
C GLY A 62 18.02 -24.20 -11.63
N ALA A 63 17.38 -23.31 -12.41
CA ALA A 63 17.95 -22.04 -12.87
C ALA A 63 17.77 -20.88 -11.88
N GLY A 64 17.67 -21.17 -10.57
CA GLY A 64 17.60 -20.13 -9.55
C GLY A 64 16.59 -20.38 -8.45
N GLU A 65 16.34 -19.32 -7.67
CA GLU A 65 15.39 -19.33 -6.55
C GLU A 65 14.25 -18.37 -6.83
N GLU A 66 13.06 -18.76 -6.38
CA GLU A 66 11.87 -17.94 -6.41
C GLU A 66 11.55 -17.48 -4.98
N LEU A 67 11.35 -16.18 -4.80
CA LEU A 67 11.16 -15.57 -3.50
C LEU A 67 9.68 -15.23 -3.27
N TYR A 68 9.21 -15.52 -2.07
CA TYR A 68 7.87 -15.22 -1.62
C TYR A 68 7.90 -14.49 -0.28
N ALA A 69 6.90 -13.64 -0.03
CA ALA A 69 6.63 -13.07 1.28
C ALA A 69 5.59 -13.93 1.99
N VAL A 70 5.92 -14.41 3.19
CA VAL A 70 5.04 -15.26 4.01
C VAL A 70 4.69 -14.53 5.29
N LYS A 71 3.47 -14.01 5.37
CA LYS A 71 2.92 -13.34 6.55
C LYS A 71 2.32 -14.36 7.50
N LYS A 72 3.00 -14.62 8.61
CA LYS A 72 2.51 -15.45 9.70
C LYS A 72 1.66 -14.62 10.65
N PHE A 73 0.36 -14.92 10.72
CA PHE A 73 -0.57 -14.22 11.59
C PHE A 73 -0.30 -14.50 13.06
N GLN A 74 -0.13 -13.44 13.84
CA GLN A 74 0.02 -13.52 15.29
C GLN A 74 -1.32 -13.26 15.99
N ARG A 75 -1.52 -13.96 17.12
CA ARG A 75 -2.66 -13.73 17.99
C ARG A 75 -2.55 -12.34 18.64
N GLN A 76 -3.65 -11.60 18.61
CA GLN A 76 -3.74 -10.30 19.28
C GLN A 76 -4.12 -10.48 20.75
N PRO A 77 -3.78 -9.51 21.64
CA PRO A 77 -4.23 -9.51 23.02
C PRO A 77 -5.76 -9.64 23.06
N LYS A 78 -6.27 -10.54 23.94
CA LYS A 78 -7.70 -10.84 24.11
C LYS A 78 -8.41 -11.44 22.88
N GLU A 79 -7.70 -11.74 21.78
CA GLU A 79 -8.25 -12.38 20.61
C GLU A 79 -8.48 -13.88 20.87
N THR A 80 -9.67 -14.38 20.60
CA THR A 80 -9.95 -15.83 20.60
C THR A 80 -9.41 -16.46 19.31
N GLU A 81 -9.23 -17.79 19.32
CA GLU A 81 -8.80 -18.52 18.12
C GLU A 81 -9.78 -18.31 16.96
N ARG A 82 -11.10 -18.34 17.24
CA ARG A 82 -12.12 -18.09 16.21
C ARG A 82 -12.02 -16.68 15.62
N MET A 83 -11.72 -15.67 16.43
CA MET A 83 -11.52 -14.29 15.95
C MET A 83 -10.25 -14.20 15.08
N ARG A 84 -9.16 -14.87 15.49
CA ARG A 84 -7.93 -14.94 14.72
C ARG A 84 -8.15 -15.55 13.34
N ILE A 85 -8.82 -16.69 13.28
CA ILE A 85 -9.16 -17.38 12.03
C ILE A 85 -10.00 -16.45 11.14
N ARG A 86 -11.07 -15.86 11.69
CA ARG A 86 -11.94 -14.94 10.95
C ARG A 86 -11.14 -13.76 10.35
N ARG A 87 -10.25 -13.16 11.14
CA ARG A 87 -9.43 -12.03 10.70
C ARG A 87 -8.46 -12.42 9.58
N SER A 88 -7.70 -13.52 9.76
CA SER A 88 -6.74 -13.98 8.75
C SER A 88 -7.44 -14.41 7.45
N THR A 89 -8.59 -15.08 7.56
CA THR A 89 -9.37 -15.49 6.38
C THR A 89 -9.99 -14.27 5.69
N ALA A 90 -10.51 -13.28 6.42
CA ALA A 90 -11.09 -12.08 5.85
C ALA A 90 -10.04 -11.25 5.08
N GLU A 91 -8.85 -11.08 5.65
CA GLU A 91 -7.73 -10.39 4.97
C GLU A 91 -7.37 -11.12 3.67
N PHE A 92 -7.16 -12.43 3.73
CA PHE A 92 -6.85 -13.25 2.55
C PHE A 92 -7.96 -13.23 1.50
N CYS A 93 -9.23 -13.32 1.90
CA CYS A 93 -10.35 -13.26 0.96
C CYS A 93 -10.37 -11.96 0.16
N VAL A 94 -10.03 -10.84 0.79
CA VAL A 94 -9.92 -9.56 0.09
C VAL A 94 -8.67 -9.54 -0.80
N SER A 95 -7.49 -9.79 -0.24
CA SER A 95 -6.21 -9.64 -0.95
C SER A 95 -6.08 -10.60 -2.14
N SER A 96 -6.57 -11.85 -2.03
CA SER A 96 -6.46 -12.87 -3.09
C SER A 96 -7.39 -12.64 -4.28
N THR A 97 -8.40 -11.79 -4.15
CA THR A 97 -9.30 -11.42 -5.28
C THR A 97 -8.80 -10.24 -6.09
N LEU A 98 -7.79 -9.53 -5.58
CA LEU A 98 -7.26 -8.32 -6.22
C LEU A 98 -6.08 -8.68 -7.13
N LEU A 99 -6.22 -8.37 -8.42
CA LEU A 99 -5.20 -8.64 -9.43
C LEU A 99 -4.91 -7.38 -10.24
N HIS A 100 -3.85 -6.64 -9.86
CA HIS A 100 -3.46 -5.40 -10.53
C HIS A 100 -1.95 -5.16 -10.36
N PRO A 101 -1.24 -4.56 -11.33
CA PRO A 101 0.21 -4.31 -11.25
C PRO A 101 0.63 -3.52 -10.01
N ASN A 102 -0.20 -2.59 -9.54
CA ASN A 102 0.06 -1.76 -8.38
C ASN A 102 -0.63 -2.24 -7.09
N VAL A 103 -1.03 -3.52 -7.03
CA VAL A 103 -1.53 -4.21 -5.83
C VAL A 103 -0.71 -5.46 -5.61
N ILE A 104 -0.39 -5.78 -4.36
CA ILE A 104 0.40 -6.96 -4.01
C ILE A 104 -0.34 -8.25 -4.40
N GLY A 105 0.32 -9.14 -5.13
CA GLY A 105 -0.24 -10.45 -5.48
C GLY A 105 -0.29 -11.36 -4.26
N THR A 106 -1.44 -11.95 -3.99
CA THR A 106 -1.66 -12.90 -2.89
C THR A 106 -2.01 -14.27 -3.46
N PHE A 107 -1.29 -15.30 -3.06
CA PHE A 107 -1.35 -16.62 -3.68
C PHE A 107 -2.15 -17.63 -2.85
N ASP A 108 -1.82 -17.79 -1.57
CA ASP A 108 -2.39 -18.83 -0.71
C ASP A 108 -2.53 -18.41 0.76
N LEU A 109 -3.44 -19.08 1.46
CA LEU A 109 -3.55 -19.07 2.91
C LEU A 109 -3.35 -20.50 3.43
N LEU A 110 -2.18 -20.81 3.95
CA LEU A 110 -1.78 -22.14 4.42
C LEU A 110 -1.52 -22.15 5.92
N LYS A 111 -1.39 -23.34 6.50
CA LYS A 111 -0.95 -23.47 7.89
C LYS A 111 0.54 -23.89 7.95
N ASP A 112 1.28 -23.30 8.88
CA ASP A 112 2.61 -23.78 9.21
C ASP A 112 2.55 -25.10 10.03
N ALA A 113 3.70 -25.73 10.27
CA ALA A 113 3.80 -26.96 11.07
C ALA A 113 3.26 -26.82 12.52
N LYS A 114 3.07 -25.58 13.01
CA LYS A 114 2.49 -25.28 14.33
C LYS A 114 1.00 -24.95 14.26
N GLY A 115 0.37 -25.06 13.10
CA GLY A 115 -1.04 -24.77 12.88
C GLY A 115 -1.38 -23.27 12.76
N ASN A 116 -0.37 -22.37 12.64
CA ASN A 116 -0.66 -20.95 12.43
C ASN A 116 -0.96 -20.66 10.97
N TYR A 117 -1.94 -19.80 10.72
CA TYR A 117 -2.22 -19.32 9.38
C TYR A 117 -1.09 -18.44 8.84
N CYS A 118 -0.72 -18.68 7.60
CA CYS A 118 0.32 -18.01 6.85
C CYS A 118 -0.25 -17.60 5.49
N GLU A 119 -0.28 -16.30 5.22
CA GLU A 119 -0.64 -15.75 3.92
C GLU A 119 0.62 -15.65 3.06
N VAL A 120 0.58 -16.20 1.86
CA VAL A 120 1.70 -16.19 0.92
C VAL A 120 1.44 -15.16 -0.16
N MET A 121 2.39 -14.27 -0.36
CA MET A 121 2.32 -13.13 -1.28
C MET A 121 3.57 -13.06 -2.15
N GLU A 122 3.50 -12.28 -3.22
CA GLU A 122 4.69 -11.91 -3.98
C GLU A 122 5.70 -11.15 -3.12
N PHE A 123 6.98 -11.34 -3.40
CA PHE A 123 8.06 -10.68 -2.67
C PHE A 123 8.45 -9.38 -3.39
N SER A 124 8.43 -8.27 -2.68
CA SER A 124 8.85 -6.96 -3.18
C SER A 124 10.25 -6.61 -2.66
N SER A 125 11.26 -6.78 -3.48
CA SER A 125 12.67 -6.69 -3.09
C SER A 125 13.13 -5.27 -2.71
N GLY A 126 12.45 -4.22 -3.17
CA GLY A 126 12.73 -2.83 -2.80
C GLY A 126 12.20 -2.43 -1.41
N GLY A 127 11.44 -3.32 -0.73
CA GLY A 127 10.91 -3.10 0.61
C GLY A 127 9.82 -2.03 0.69
N GLU A 128 9.65 -1.44 1.87
CA GLU A 128 8.60 -0.44 2.13
C GLU A 128 9.01 0.96 1.66
N LEU A 129 8.08 1.73 1.08
CA LEU A 129 8.26 3.16 0.80
C LEU A 129 8.64 3.94 2.08
N HIS A 130 8.13 3.52 3.24
CA HIS A 130 8.51 4.08 4.53
C HIS A 130 10.01 3.97 4.80
N SER A 131 10.60 2.81 4.52
CA SER A 131 12.04 2.57 4.70
C SER A 131 12.88 3.41 3.74
N LEU A 132 12.43 3.54 2.49
CA LEU A 132 13.05 4.43 1.51
C LEU A 132 13.04 5.88 2.01
N LEU A 133 11.88 6.40 2.46
CA LEU A 133 11.76 7.77 2.97
C LEU A 133 12.65 8.01 4.19
N ARG A 134 12.78 7.03 5.09
CA ARG A 134 13.70 7.12 6.23
C ARG A 134 15.16 7.19 5.83
N LEU A 135 15.53 6.53 4.74
CA LEU A 135 16.91 6.48 4.25
C LEU A 135 17.29 7.78 3.52
N VAL A 136 16.42 8.25 2.61
CA VAL A 136 16.73 9.40 1.73
C VAL A 136 16.20 10.74 2.27
N GLY A 137 15.39 10.73 3.31
CA GLY A 137 14.71 11.89 3.88
C GLY A 137 13.47 12.27 3.09
N LYS A 138 13.62 12.70 1.85
CA LYS A 138 12.53 13.09 0.94
C LYS A 138 12.84 12.67 -0.49
N LEU A 139 11.81 12.48 -1.29
CA LEU A 139 11.92 12.15 -2.71
C LEU A 139 11.99 13.42 -3.56
N LYS A 140 12.57 13.29 -4.75
CA LYS A 140 12.47 14.30 -5.80
C LYS A 140 11.05 14.33 -6.34
N TRP A 141 10.65 15.47 -6.88
CA TRP A 141 9.33 15.68 -7.45
C TRP A 141 8.95 14.61 -8.50
N GLN A 142 9.87 14.27 -9.41
CA GLN A 142 9.61 13.28 -10.46
C GLN A 142 9.40 11.87 -9.91
N GLU A 143 10.15 11.49 -8.88
CA GLU A 143 10.01 10.21 -8.19
C GLU A 143 8.69 10.16 -7.42
N THR A 144 8.35 11.24 -6.71
CA THR A 144 7.09 11.38 -5.99
C THR A 144 5.90 11.25 -6.92
N ASP A 145 5.92 11.98 -8.05
CA ASP A 145 4.83 11.95 -9.04
C ASP A 145 4.67 10.54 -9.65
N CYS A 146 5.78 9.86 -9.94
CA CYS A 146 5.78 8.50 -10.44
C CYS A 146 5.14 7.53 -9.44
N PHE A 147 5.56 7.54 -8.17
CA PHE A 147 5.00 6.67 -7.14
C PHE A 147 3.56 7.02 -6.80
N PHE A 148 3.22 8.31 -6.78
CA PHE A 148 1.85 8.75 -6.54
C PHE A 148 0.87 8.24 -7.61
N LYS A 149 1.23 8.36 -8.88
CA LYS A 149 0.41 7.84 -9.99
C LYS A 149 0.22 6.33 -9.89
N GLN A 150 1.25 5.58 -9.52
CA GLN A 150 1.15 4.14 -9.33
C GLN A 150 0.25 3.79 -8.14
N MET A 151 0.41 4.49 -7.01
CA MET A 151 -0.46 4.34 -5.84
C MET A 151 -1.91 4.61 -6.19
N MET A 152 -2.19 5.71 -6.90
CA MET A 152 -3.57 6.09 -7.30
C MET A 152 -4.23 5.05 -8.20
N ARG A 153 -3.48 4.47 -9.18
CA ARG A 153 -3.99 3.38 -10.02
C ARG A 153 -4.36 2.14 -9.20
N GLY A 154 -3.50 1.79 -8.22
CA GLY A 154 -3.79 0.67 -7.30
C GLY A 154 -5.03 0.93 -6.46
N VAL A 155 -5.16 2.13 -5.89
CA VAL A 155 -6.31 2.53 -5.05
C VAL A 155 -7.60 2.63 -5.87
N GLU A 156 -7.55 3.22 -7.07
CA GLU A 156 -8.68 3.27 -8.00
C GLU A 156 -9.20 1.86 -8.29
N TYR A 157 -8.32 0.94 -8.67
CA TYR A 157 -8.69 -0.46 -8.91
C TYR A 157 -9.33 -1.13 -7.68
N ILE A 158 -8.76 -0.93 -6.48
CA ILE A 158 -9.32 -1.48 -5.24
C ILE A 158 -10.74 -0.96 -5.01
N HIS A 159 -10.97 0.35 -5.23
CA HIS A 159 -12.27 0.99 -5.11
C HIS A 159 -13.27 0.50 -6.17
N GLU A 160 -12.83 0.28 -7.41
CA GLU A 160 -13.66 -0.31 -8.47
C GLU A 160 -14.11 -1.73 -8.13
N MET A 161 -13.25 -2.51 -7.47
CA MET A 161 -13.57 -3.84 -6.94
C MET A 161 -14.50 -3.81 -5.71
N GLY A 162 -14.95 -2.62 -5.28
CA GLY A 162 -15.85 -2.45 -4.14
C GLY A 162 -15.18 -2.61 -2.78
N VAL A 163 -13.86 -2.47 -2.70
CA VAL A 163 -13.07 -2.58 -1.48
C VAL A 163 -12.55 -1.20 -1.07
N ALA A 164 -12.55 -0.91 0.22
CA ALA A 164 -11.81 0.20 0.81
C ALA A 164 -10.63 -0.33 1.64
N HIS A 165 -9.49 0.33 1.55
CA HIS A 165 -8.26 -0.11 2.22
C HIS A 165 -8.22 0.23 3.71
N LEU A 166 -8.57 1.47 4.09
CA LEU A 166 -8.76 1.99 5.45
C LEU A 166 -7.51 2.02 6.35
N ASP A 167 -6.32 1.72 5.81
CA ASP A 167 -5.03 1.86 6.52
C ASP A 167 -3.89 2.16 5.53
N LEU A 168 -4.15 3.03 4.55
CA LEU A 168 -3.10 3.46 3.61
C LEU A 168 -2.04 4.29 4.34
N LYS A 169 -0.77 3.89 4.17
CA LYS A 169 0.42 4.55 4.73
C LYS A 169 1.68 4.07 4.02
N PRO A 170 2.83 4.76 4.10
CA PRO A 170 4.06 4.36 3.41
C PRO A 170 4.60 2.97 3.76
N LYS A 171 4.22 2.40 4.92
CA LYS A 171 4.55 1.01 5.29
C LYS A 171 3.78 -0.04 4.49
N HIS A 172 2.61 0.33 3.96
CA HIS A 172 1.76 -0.55 3.15
C HIS A 172 1.96 -0.32 1.64
N LEU A 173 2.96 0.47 1.27
CA LEU A 173 3.39 0.68 -0.12
C LEU A 173 4.74 0.00 -0.30
N LEU A 174 4.75 -1.11 -1.02
CA LEU A 174 5.94 -1.91 -1.28
C LEU A 174 6.52 -1.56 -2.65
N LEU A 175 7.82 -1.68 -2.77
CA LEU A 175 8.56 -1.40 -4.01
C LEU A 175 9.12 -2.73 -4.54
N ALA A 176 8.78 -3.07 -5.76
CA ALA A 176 9.40 -4.15 -6.49
C ALA A 176 10.79 -3.73 -7.01
N GLY A 177 11.64 -4.69 -7.37
CA GLY A 177 13.02 -4.42 -7.81
C GLY A 177 13.12 -3.61 -9.10
N ASP A 178 12.07 -3.59 -9.92
CA ASP A 178 11.92 -2.80 -11.15
C ASP A 178 11.33 -1.39 -10.93
N GLY A 179 11.12 -0.99 -9.67
CA GLY A 179 10.55 0.31 -9.31
C GLY A 179 9.02 0.39 -9.37
N VAL A 180 8.33 -0.74 -9.52
CA VAL A 180 6.87 -0.80 -9.43
C VAL A 180 6.43 -0.69 -7.97
N LEU A 181 5.51 0.25 -7.70
CA LEU A 181 4.88 0.41 -6.40
C LEU A 181 3.64 -0.47 -6.31
N LYS A 182 3.50 -1.18 -5.18
CA LYS A 182 2.39 -2.08 -4.89
C LYS A 182 1.72 -1.76 -3.57
N VAL A 183 0.41 -1.59 -3.59
CA VAL A 183 -0.43 -1.44 -2.38
C VAL A 183 -0.56 -2.79 -1.70
N SER A 184 -0.33 -2.83 -0.38
CA SER A 184 -0.37 -4.04 0.46
C SER A 184 -1.02 -3.73 1.82
N GLY A 185 -1.20 -4.74 2.68
CA GLY A 185 -1.63 -4.52 4.06
C GLY A 185 -3.15 -4.42 4.24
N PHE A 186 -3.90 -5.36 3.69
CA PHE A 186 -5.38 -5.39 3.69
C PHE A 186 -6.04 -5.79 5.03
N GLY A 187 -5.30 -5.80 6.14
CA GLY A 187 -5.80 -6.23 7.45
C GLY A 187 -6.90 -5.35 8.06
N HIS A 188 -7.11 -4.14 7.56
CA HIS A 188 -8.20 -3.24 7.92
C HIS A 188 -9.22 -3.03 6.80
N SER A 189 -8.98 -3.63 5.63
CA SER A 189 -9.81 -3.43 4.46
C SER A 189 -11.22 -4.01 4.64
N GLU A 190 -12.17 -3.42 3.95
CA GLU A 190 -13.58 -3.80 4.02
C GLU A 190 -14.20 -3.80 2.63
N CYS A 191 -15.02 -4.83 2.34
CA CYS A 191 -15.88 -4.83 1.16
C CYS A 191 -17.04 -3.86 1.44
N VAL A 192 -17.06 -2.75 0.71
CA VAL A 192 -18.01 -1.65 0.91
C VAL A 192 -19.03 -1.53 -0.21
N ARG A 193 -18.91 -2.36 -1.25
CA ARG A 193 -19.87 -2.46 -2.36
C ARG A 193 -19.83 -3.86 -2.95
N LEU A 194 -20.95 -4.50 -3.03
CA LEU A 194 -21.10 -5.78 -3.72
C LEU A 194 -21.31 -5.55 -5.24
N ALA A 195 -21.04 -6.57 -6.06
CA ALA A 195 -21.07 -6.45 -7.52
C ALA A 195 -22.41 -5.98 -8.10
N TRP A 196 -23.51 -6.23 -7.39
CA TRP A 196 -24.88 -5.83 -7.80
C TRP A 196 -25.34 -4.50 -7.20
N GLU A 197 -24.53 -3.87 -6.35
CA GLU A 197 -24.85 -2.60 -5.70
C GLU A 197 -24.29 -1.43 -6.50
N ARG A 198 -25.04 -0.32 -6.53
CA ARG A 198 -24.61 0.92 -7.18
C ARG A 198 -23.83 1.83 -6.25
N ASN A 199 -24.17 1.81 -4.96
CA ASN A 199 -23.62 2.73 -3.97
C ASN A 199 -22.74 1.97 -2.97
N ILE A 200 -21.70 2.65 -2.48
CA ILE A 200 -20.86 2.13 -1.38
C ILE A 200 -21.60 2.25 -0.05
N HIS A 201 -21.32 1.30 0.83
CA HIS A 201 -21.77 1.35 2.22
C HIS A 201 -20.88 2.30 3.01
N MET A 202 -21.51 3.13 3.85
CA MET A 202 -20.79 3.96 4.81
C MET A 202 -20.21 3.09 5.90
N VAL A 203 -18.94 3.33 6.27
CA VAL A 203 -18.24 2.60 7.33
C VAL A 203 -18.20 3.42 8.62
N SER A 204 -17.82 2.76 9.73
CA SER A 204 -17.68 3.38 11.03
C SER A 204 -16.45 2.90 11.77
N GLY A 205 -16.02 3.66 12.79
CA GLY A 205 -14.88 3.34 13.64
C GLY A 205 -13.54 3.77 13.05
N ILE A 206 -12.70 4.32 13.90
CA ILE A 206 -11.37 4.81 13.53
C ILE A 206 -10.47 3.63 13.20
N ARG A 207 -9.85 3.67 12.03
CA ARG A 207 -8.87 2.69 11.54
C ARG A 207 -7.61 3.41 11.06
N GLY A 208 -6.51 2.65 10.94
CA GLY A 208 -5.27 3.21 10.44
C GLY A 208 -4.37 3.85 11.50
N GLU A 209 -3.46 4.72 11.08
CA GLU A 209 -2.37 5.28 11.89
C GLU A 209 -2.30 6.80 11.75
N GLY A 210 -2.39 7.49 12.87
CA GLY A 210 -2.19 8.91 13.16
C GLY A 210 -2.36 9.93 12.04
N PRO A 211 -1.30 10.26 11.30
CA PRO A 211 -1.35 11.32 10.29
C PRO A 211 -2.29 11.03 9.12
N TYR A 212 -2.45 9.74 8.78
CA TYR A 212 -3.18 9.27 7.59
C TYR A 212 -4.69 9.15 7.82
N ILE A 213 -5.15 9.17 9.09
CA ILE A 213 -6.55 9.12 9.47
C ILE A 213 -7.22 10.43 9.06
N ALA A 214 -8.32 10.34 8.29
CA ALA A 214 -9.08 11.50 7.85
C ALA A 214 -9.85 12.18 9.01
N PRO A 215 -10.09 13.50 8.96
CA PRO A 215 -10.76 14.22 10.04
C PRO A 215 -12.17 13.71 10.33
N GLU A 216 -12.91 13.29 9.31
CA GLU A 216 -14.26 12.74 9.44
C GLU A 216 -14.32 11.42 10.22
N GLU A 217 -13.25 10.61 10.23
CA GLU A 217 -13.16 9.40 11.05
C GLU A 217 -13.19 9.69 12.55
N TYR A 218 -12.81 10.92 12.93
CA TYR A 218 -12.81 11.35 14.32
C TYR A 218 -14.13 12.00 14.77
N THR A 219 -14.94 12.46 13.84
CA THR A 219 -16.10 13.33 14.12
C THR A 219 -17.43 12.71 13.72
N ASN A 220 -17.43 11.82 12.73
CA ASN A 220 -18.64 11.25 12.16
C ASN A 220 -18.81 9.81 12.65
N GLU A 221 -20.05 9.43 12.98
CA GLU A 221 -20.38 8.03 13.29
C GLU A 221 -20.18 7.13 12.06
N ARG A 222 -20.50 7.65 10.89
CA ARG A 222 -20.35 6.96 9.60
C ARG A 222 -19.72 7.91 8.56
N PHE A 223 -18.85 7.37 7.74
CA PHE A 223 -18.13 8.13 6.73
C PHE A 223 -17.92 7.33 5.44
N ASN A 224 -17.60 8.05 4.36
CA ASN A 224 -17.25 7.48 3.07
C ASN A 224 -15.83 6.93 3.10
N SER A 225 -15.70 5.61 3.00
CA SER A 225 -14.42 4.90 3.05
C SER A 225 -13.47 5.22 1.90
N HIS A 226 -13.99 5.43 0.69
CA HIS A 226 -13.16 5.83 -0.44
C HIS A 226 -12.58 7.24 -0.24
N ALA A 227 -13.34 8.16 0.34
CA ALA A 227 -12.85 9.51 0.61
C ALA A 227 -11.71 9.50 1.64
N VAL A 228 -11.78 8.66 2.68
CA VAL A 228 -10.68 8.57 3.66
C VAL A 228 -9.43 7.91 3.09
N ASP A 229 -9.56 6.95 2.17
CA ASP A 229 -8.41 6.41 1.44
C ASP A 229 -7.74 7.49 0.57
N ILE A 230 -8.52 8.31 -0.13
CA ILE A 230 -7.99 9.43 -0.93
C ILE A 230 -7.31 10.48 -0.04
N TRP A 231 -7.88 10.77 1.14
CA TRP A 231 -7.19 11.61 2.14
C TRP A 231 -5.82 11.05 2.49
N ALA A 232 -5.74 9.75 2.83
CA ALA A 232 -4.48 9.09 3.16
C ALA A 232 -3.46 9.17 2.01
N CYS A 233 -3.90 8.99 0.75
CA CYS A 233 -3.05 9.18 -0.43
C CYS A 233 -2.45 10.59 -0.52
N GLY A 234 -3.25 11.63 -0.24
CA GLY A 234 -2.77 13.02 -0.19
C GLY A 234 -1.71 13.23 0.89
N ILE A 235 -1.91 12.67 2.09
CA ILE A 235 -0.92 12.77 3.17
C ILE A 235 0.37 12.00 2.85
N ILE A 236 0.27 10.85 2.19
CA ILE A 236 1.43 10.09 1.70
C ILE A 236 2.21 10.90 0.66
N TYR A 237 1.52 11.53 -0.31
CA TYR A 237 2.13 12.41 -1.29
C TYR A 237 2.94 13.53 -0.63
N MET A 238 2.33 14.22 0.34
CA MET A 238 2.99 15.26 1.11
C MET A 238 4.22 14.73 1.85
N ALA A 239 4.11 13.55 2.49
CA ALA A 239 5.20 12.92 3.20
C ALA A 239 6.37 12.56 2.27
N MET A 240 6.11 12.14 1.02
CA MET A 240 7.16 11.87 0.03
C MET A 240 7.96 13.13 -0.33
N ILE A 241 7.30 14.28 -0.52
CA ILE A 241 7.97 15.53 -0.92
C ILE A 241 8.65 16.22 0.27
N THR A 242 8.03 16.20 1.46
CA THR A 242 8.53 16.92 2.64
C THR A 242 9.44 16.08 3.53
N GLY A 243 9.42 14.74 3.36
CA GLY A 243 10.14 13.79 4.19
C GLY A 243 9.42 13.39 5.48
N CYS A 244 8.30 14.06 5.82
CA CYS A 244 7.50 13.76 7.01
C CYS A 244 6.04 14.19 6.80
N PRO A 245 5.09 13.60 7.54
CA PRO A 245 3.72 14.10 7.56
C PRO A 245 3.65 15.54 8.12
N LEU A 246 2.75 16.36 7.56
CA LEU A 246 2.57 17.77 7.95
C LEU A 246 1.99 17.95 9.36
N TRP A 247 1.35 16.93 9.90
CA TRP A 247 0.77 16.87 11.25
C TRP A 247 0.81 15.44 11.78
N ARG A 248 0.58 15.28 13.07
CA ARG A 248 0.51 13.96 13.73
C ARG A 248 -0.91 13.37 13.71
N THR A 249 -1.92 14.25 13.71
CA THR A 249 -3.33 13.87 13.69
C THR A 249 -4.19 14.97 13.09
N ALA A 250 -5.18 14.60 12.30
CA ALA A 250 -6.13 15.56 11.72
C ALA A 250 -7.23 16.00 12.72
N LYS A 251 -6.84 16.25 13.98
CA LYS A 251 -7.71 16.80 15.05
C LYS A 251 -7.32 18.22 15.39
N LYS A 252 -8.19 19.20 15.09
CA LYS A 252 -7.95 20.62 15.37
C LYS A 252 -7.58 20.91 16.84
N SER A 253 -8.19 20.18 17.78
CA SER A 253 -7.96 20.35 19.22
C SER A 253 -6.66 19.68 19.72
N LYS A 254 -6.01 18.83 18.92
CA LYS A 254 -4.84 18.04 19.34
C LYS A 254 -3.58 18.32 18.53
N ASP A 255 -3.71 19.02 17.40
CA ASP A 255 -2.58 19.27 16.49
C ASP A 255 -2.60 20.71 15.98
N VAL A 256 -1.57 21.48 16.38
CA VAL A 256 -1.41 22.89 16.04
C VAL A 256 -1.19 23.09 14.54
N SER A 257 -0.39 22.21 13.91
CA SER A 257 -0.12 22.27 12.47
C SER A 257 -1.39 22.02 11.65
N TYR A 258 -2.19 21.05 12.06
CA TYR A 258 -3.49 20.79 11.42
C TYR A 258 -4.48 21.95 11.64
N ALA A 259 -4.56 22.51 12.86
CA ALA A 259 -5.39 23.67 13.15
C ALA A 259 -5.00 24.89 12.30
N ARG A 260 -3.68 25.09 12.11
CA ARG A 260 -3.12 26.14 11.26
C ARG A 260 -3.49 25.92 9.78
N ASN A 261 -3.35 24.70 9.27
CA ASN A 261 -3.77 24.35 7.92
C ASN A 261 -5.25 24.68 7.68
N LEU A 262 -6.15 24.32 8.61
CA LEU A 262 -7.58 24.63 8.49
C LEU A 262 -7.87 26.13 8.42
N LYS A 263 -7.05 26.97 9.08
CA LYS A 263 -7.19 28.41 9.06
C LYS A 263 -6.65 29.03 7.77
N GLU A 264 -5.47 28.59 7.33
CA GLU A 264 -4.70 29.22 6.25
C GLU A 264 -5.09 28.73 4.86
N ARG A 265 -5.53 27.49 4.69
CA ARG A 265 -5.87 26.91 3.37
C ARG A 265 -6.95 27.64 2.58
N ARG A 266 -7.74 28.49 3.24
CA ARG A 266 -8.78 29.32 2.62
C ARG A 266 -8.32 30.76 2.35
N GLN A 267 -7.10 31.11 2.76
CA GLN A 267 -6.51 32.42 2.49
C GLN A 267 -5.88 32.43 1.10
N GLN A 268 -5.73 33.63 0.53
CA GLN A 268 -5.12 33.80 -0.80
C GLN A 268 -3.69 33.27 -0.86
N GLU A 269 -2.95 33.36 0.26
CA GLU A 269 -1.59 32.88 0.39
C GLU A 269 -1.48 31.36 0.63
N GLY A 270 -2.61 30.69 0.91
CA GLY A 270 -2.69 29.25 1.19
C GLY A 270 -1.96 28.84 2.48
N PHE A 271 -1.75 27.52 2.65
CA PHE A 271 -0.97 26.96 3.74
C PHE A 271 0.50 26.87 3.34
N ALA A 272 1.35 27.69 3.93
CA ALA A 272 2.75 27.87 3.52
C ALA A 272 3.55 26.57 3.28
N PRO A 273 3.44 25.51 4.09
CA PRO A 273 4.13 24.24 3.81
C PRO A 273 3.69 23.58 2.50
N ILE A 274 2.44 23.74 2.05
CA ILE A 274 1.93 23.21 0.78
C ILE A 274 2.33 24.15 -0.35
N GLU A 275 2.13 25.45 -0.22
CA GLU A 275 2.45 26.43 -1.25
C GLU A 275 3.94 26.46 -1.61
N SER A 276 4.82 26.23 -0.63
CA SER A 276 6.25 26.13 -0.90
C SER A 276 6.61 24.98 -1.83
N LEU A 277 5.84 23.90 -1.87
CA LEU A 277 6.06 22.77 -2.76
C LEU A 277 5.73 23.11 -4.22
N HIS A 278 4.67 23.89 -4.45
CA HIS A 278 4.27 24.34 -5.78
C HIS A 278 5.32 25.26 -6.40
N ARG A 279 6.01 26.08 -5.58
CA ARG A 279 7.07 26.97 -6.04
C ARG A 279 8.33 26.24 -6.48
N VAL A 280 8.65 25.11 -5.86
CA VAL A 280 9.84 24.30 -6.19
C VAL A 280 9.64 23.49 -7.47
N GLY A 281 8.40 23.07 -7.77
CA GLY A 281 8.05 22.27 -8.96
C GLY A 281 7.73 23.07 -10.22
N SER A 282 7.65 24.39 -10.16
CA SER A 282 7.31 25.21 -11.33
C SER A 282 8.50 25.36 -12.29
N PRO A 283 8.29 25.18 -13.64
CA PRO A 283 9.37 25.35 -14.65
C PRO A 283 10.05 26.72 -14.61
N ALA A 284 9.37 27.75 -14.12
CA ALA A 284 9.92 29.09 -13.95
C ALA A 284 11.06 29.19 -12.91
N HIS A 285 11.21 28.20 -12.04
CA HIS A 285 12.28 28.20 -11.04
C HIS A 285 13.56 27.53 -11.57
N GLN A 286 13.45 26.62 -12.55
CA GLN A 286 14.62 26.00 -13.19
C GLN A 286 15.36 26.97 -14.11
N SER A 287 14.69 27.96 -14.70
CA SER A 287 15.32 28.97 -15.57
C SER A 287 16.08 30.06 -14.79
N ARG A 288 15.85 30.25 -13.48
CA ARG A 288 16.60 31.23 -12.67
C ARG A 288 17.89 30.70 -12.05
N LEU A 289 18.13 29.39 -12.10
CA LEU A 289 19.36 28.78 -11.57
C LEU A 289 20.49 28.70 -12.62
N HIS A 290 20.21 29.05 -13.89
CA HIS A 290 21.19 28.99 -14.96
C HIS A 290 21.82 30.35 -15.32
N PHE A 291 21.53 31.43 -14.60
CA PHE A 291 22.14 32.74 -14.81
C PHE A 291 22.79 33.29 -13.54
N ARG A 292 23.77 32.60 -12.97
CA ARG A 292 24.85 33.17 -12.15
C ARG A 292 26.07 32.25 -12.26
N THR A 293 26.84 32.43 -13.28
CA THR A 293 28.29 32.21 -13.32
C THR A 293 28.96 33.54 -13.14
#